data_1d313abbeaf9da428badb3ddeb8350f4
#
_entry.id   1d313abbeaf9da428badb3ddeb8350f4
#
_cell.length_a   1.000
_cell.length_b   1.000
_cell.length_c   1.000
_cell.angle_alpha   90.00
_cell.angle_beta   90.00
_cell.angle_gamma   90.00
#
_symmetry.space_group_name_H-M   'P 1'
#
loop_
_entity.id
_entity.type
_entity.pdbx_description
1 polymer ?
#
loop_
_entity_poly.entity_id
_entity_poly.type
_entity_poly.pdbx_seq_one_letter_code
_entity_poly.pdbx_strand_id
1 'polypeptide(L)'
;MEQNYKLTIAYDGTRFFGWERQPGKDTIQGKLESVLSRLQGHPVDVTGAGRTDAGVHARAMTANVVLDVEETPEAIRDYLNRYLPDSIAVREVKEASPRFHARYNALGKTYRYICFDGPVKPVFDRKYVTLLDYRPDVERIQQAAASLTGEHDFASFCGTPRMKKSTVRLVDSITVERRKDRVIFTFHGTGFLQNMVRILVGTLLEVGRGYWEPAYVQDILAARDRKLAGPTAPPEGLCLMKVDY
;
A
#
# COMPACT_ATOMS: atom_id res chain seq x y z
N MET A 1 -31.01 12.97 0.73
CA MET A 1 -30.02 14.09 0.82
C MET A 1 -28.63 13.51 0.69
N GLU A 2 -27.76 14.12 -0.13
CA GLU A 2 -26.39 13.67 -0.30
C GLU A 2 -25.64 13.59 1.03
N GLN A 3 -25.10 12.42 1.33
CA GLN A 3 -24.31 12.14 2.52
C GLN A 3 -22.95 11.59 2.12
N ASN A 4 -21.87 12.11 2.74
CA ASN A 4 -20.52 11.58 2.55
C ASN A 4 -20.28 10.38 3.48
N TYR A 5 -19.83 9.26 2.92
CA TYR A 5 -19.54 8.04 3.65
C TYR A 5 -18.04 7.71 3.60
N LYS A 6 -17.48 7.35 4.77
CA LYS A 6 -16.13 6.80 4.91
C LYS A 6 -16.21 5.29 4.91
N LEU A 7 -15.44 4.63 4.03
CA LEU A 7 -15.36 3.19 3.89
C LEU A 7 -13.98 2.69 4.35
N THR A 8 -13.97 1.57 5.08
CA THR A 8 -12.75 0.80 5.38
C THR A 8 -12.79 -0.50 4.61
N ILE A 9 -11.82 -0.72 3.72
CA ILE A 9 -11.85 -1.76 2.69
C ILE A 9 -10.63 -2.66 2.83
N ALA A 10 -10.84 -3.98 2.80
CA ALA A 10 -9.79 -4.98 2.67
C ALA A 10 -9.85 -5.63 1.28
N TYR A 11 -8.70 -5.94 0.69
CA TYR A 11 -8.65 -6.65 -0.58
C TYR A 11 -7.37 -7.49 -0.79
N ASP A 12 -7.54 -8.62 -1.44
CA ASP A 12 -6.49 -9.38 -2.10
C ASP A 12 -6.25 -8.78 -3.50
N GLY A 13 -5.14 -8.07 -3.66
CA GLY A 13 -4.80 -7.36 -4.90
C GLY A 13 -4.30 -8.25 -6.04
N THR A 14 -4.10 -9.56 -5.81
CA THR A 14 -3.41 -10.48 -6.74
C THR A 14 -3.92 -10.40 -8.18
N ARG A 15 -5.24 -10.25 -8.37
CA ARG A 15 -5.88 -10.26 -9.69
C ARG A 15 -6.24 -8.87 -10.21
N PHE A 16 -5.90 -7.80 -9.47
CA PHE A 16 -6.26 -6.44 -9.83
C PHE A 16 -5.07 -5.66 -10.37
N PHE A 17 -5.37 -4.76 -11.30
CA PHE A 17 -4.41 -3.79 -11.84
C PHE A 17 -4.21 -2.58 -10.90
N GLY A 18 -4.29 -2.81 -9.60
CA GLY A 18 -4.15 -1.84 -8.54
C GLY A 18 -5.47 -1.20 -8.12
N TRP A 19 -5.34 -0.11 -7.36
CA TRP A 19 -6.50 0.62 -6.85
C TRP A 19 -7.22 1.41 -7.93
N GLU A 20 -6.48 2.29 -8.65
CA GLU A 20 -7.06 3.33 -9.50
C GLU A 20 -7.76 2.78 -10.74
N ARG A 21 -8.95 3.33 -11.03
CA ARG A 21 -9.72 2.99 -12.23
C ARG A 21 -8.88 3.22 -13.51
N GLN A 22 -8.87 2.23 -14.37
CA GLN A 22 -8.19 2.23 -15.67
C GLN A 22 -9.12 1.64 -16.73
N PRO A 23 -9.20 2.24 -17.93
CA PRO A 23 -10.02 1.70 -19.00
C PRO A 23 -9.68 0.25 -19.34
N GLY A 24 -10.69 -0.61 -19.39
CA GLY A 24 -10.55 -2.02 -19.78
C GLY A 24 -9.81 -2.92 -18.78
N LYS A 25 -9.56 -2.43 -17.53
CA LYS A 25 -8.87 -3.22 -16.52
C LYS A 25 -9.69 -3.38 -15.25
N ASP A 26 -9.57 -4.55 -14.64
CA ASP A 26 -10.15 -4.79 -13.31
C ASP A 26 -9.32 -4.10 -12.23
N THR A 27 -9.93 -3.13 -11.53
CA THR A 27 -9.31 -2.36 -10.45
C THR A 27 -10.22 -2.33 -9.23
N ILE A 28 -9.66 -2.11 -8.05
CA ILE A 28 -10.43 -2.08 -6.79
C ILE A 28 -11.47 -0.95 -6.83
N GLN A 29 -11.05 0.27 -7.19
CA GLN A 29 -11.92 1.43 -7.32
C GLN A 29 -13.05 1.18 -8.31
N GLY A 30 -12.75 0.62 -9.49
CA GLY A 30 -13.75 0.35 -10.52
C GLY A 30 -14.81 -0.67 -10.06
N LYS A 31 -14.43 -1.70 -9.27
CA LYS A 31 -15.40 -2.65 -8.69
C LYS A 31 -16.31 -1.97 -7.67
N LEU A 32 -15.76 -1.14 -6.78
CA LEU A 32 -16.54 -0.39 -5.79
C LEU A 32 -17.53 0.55 -6.48
N GLU A 33 -17.04 1.35 -7.43
CA GLU A 33 -17.86 2.29 -8.20
C GLU A 33 -18.98 1.59 -8.96
N SER A 34 -18.70 0.45 -9.59
CA SER A 34 -19.70 -0.35 -10.31
C SER A 34 -20.83 -0.84 -9.39
N VAL A 35 -20.53 -1.30 -8.18
CA VAL A 35 -21.54 -1.78 -7.22
C VAL A 35 -22.31 -0.62 -6.61
N LEU A 36 -21.63 0.46 -6.21
CA LEU A 36 -22.26 1.65 -5.63
C LEU A 36 -23.12 2.38 -6.64
N SER A 37 -22.70 2.47 -7.91
CA SER A 37 -23.52 3.09 -8.97
C SER A 37 -24.83 2.35 -9.22
N ARG A 38 -24.85 1.02 -9.01
CA ARG A 38 -26.12 0.24 -9.06
C ARG A 38 -27.02 0.52 -7.87
N LEU A 39 -26.43 0.72 -6.67
CA LEU A 39 -27.19 1.13 -5.48
C LEU A 39 -27.79 2.52 -5.64
N GLN A 40 -26.98 3.46 -6.12
CA GLN A 40 -27.34 4.86 -6.31
C GLN A 40 -28.28 5.10 -7.50
N GLY A 41 -28.29 4.21 -8.52
CA GLY A 41 -29.01 4.37 -9.77
C GLY A 41 -28.32 5.24 -10.84
N HIS A 42 -27.15 5.82 -10.52
CA HIS A 42 -26.32 6.61 -11.44
C HIS A 42 -24.84 6.49 -11.08
N PRO A 43 -23.90 6.88 -11.96
CA PRO A 43 -22.46 6.81 -11.69
C PRO A 43 -22.04 7.58 -10.45
N VAL A 44 -21.17 6.97 -9.63
CA VAL A 44 -20.57 7.60 -8.46
C VAL A 44 -19.04 7.47 -8.54
N ASP A 45 -18.33 8.42 -7.93
CA ASP A 45 -16.88 8.41 -7.82
C ASP A 45 -16.45 8.05 -6.40
N VAL A 46 -15.56 7.08 -6.27
CA VAL A 46 -14.95 6.66 -5.00
C VAL A 46 -13.56 7.24 -4.89
N THR A 47 -13.30 7.99 -3.83
CA THR A 47 -11.98 8.59 -3.56
C THR A 47 -11.22 7.77 -2.53
N GLY A 48 -10.10 7.15 -2.91
CA GLY A 48 -9.22 6.42 -1.99
C GLY A 48 -8.19 7.31 -1.27
N ALA A 49 -7.77 6.90 -0.07
CA ALA A 49 -6.70 7.57 0.69
C ALA A 49 -5.35 7.58 -0.06
N GLY A 50 -5.17 6.67 -0.99
CA GLY A 50 -4.00 6.56 -1.84
C GLY A 50 -4.21 5.50 -2.90
N ARG A 51 -3.17 5.29 -3.70
CA ARG A 51 -3.14 4.27 -4.73
C ARG A 51 -2.26 3.12 -4.26
N THR A 52 -2.68 1.89 -4.52
CA THR A 52 -1.83 0.71 -4.45
C THR A 52 -1.54 0.22 -5.86
N ASP A 53 -0.34 -0.29 -6.08
CA ASP A 53 0.07 -0.84 -7.38
C ASP A 53 -0.66 -2.15 -7.69
N ALA A 54 -0.57 -2.61 -8.95
CA ALA A 54 -1.07 -3.92 -9.34
C ALA A 54 -0.47 -5.03 -8.46
N GLY A 55 -1.31 -5.95 -7.98
CA GLY A 55 -0.91 -7.05 -7.12
C GLY A 55 -0.74 -6.72 -5.64
N VAL A 56 -0.78 -5.45 -5.24
CA VAL A 56 -0.62 -5.02 -3.84
C VAL A 56 -1.94 -5.15 -3.08
N HIS A 57 -1.86 -5.63 -1.83
CA HIS A 57 -3.00 -5.88 -0.96
C HIS A 57 -3.30 -4.72 -0.01
N ALA A 58 -4.48 -4.76 0.60
CA ALA A 58 -4.80 -3.90 1.74
C ALA A 58 -5.66 -4.63 2.78
N ARG A 59 -5.39 -4.36 4.06
CA ARG A 59 -6.24 -4.75 5.18
C ARG A 59 -7.19 -3.65 5.62
N ALA A 60 -6.83 -2.39 5.40
CA ALA A 60 -7.64 -1.24 5.76
C ALA A 60 -7.34 -0.03 4.87
N MET A 61 -7.64 -0.14 3.57
CA MET A 61 -7.71 1.02 2.69
C MET A 61 -8.92 1.87 3.11
N THR A 62 -8.71 3.15 3.28
CA THR A 62 -9.81 4.08 3.48
C THR A 62 -10.21 4.73 2.16
N ALA A 63 -11.51 4.84 1.93
CA ALA A 63 -12.07 5.61 0.82
C ALA A 63 -13.27 6.43 1.31
N ASN A 64 -13.69 7.42 0.52
CA ASN A 64 -14.97 8.08 0.72
C ASN A 64 -15.76 8.15 -0.59
N VAL A 65 -17.08 8.24 -0.43
CA VAL A 65 -18.06 8.38 -1.51
C VAL A 65 -19.23 9.21 -1.02
N VAL A 66 -19.81 10.03 -1.88
CA VAL A 66 -21.05 10.75 -1.61
C VAL A 66 -22.19 9.97 -2.25
N LEU A 67 -23.21 9.66 -1.47
CA LEU A 67 -24.42 8.95 -1.91
C LEU A 67 -25.67 9.71 -1.48
N ASP A 68 -26.72 9.61 -2.27
CA ASP A 68 -28.10 10.05 -1.93
C ASP A 68 -29.01 8.82 -1.91
N VAL A 69 -28.90 8.05 -0.82
CA VAL A 69 -29.65 6.81 -0.59
C VAL A 69 -30.29 6.85 0.79
N GLU A 70 -31.33 6.05 0.99
CA GLU A 70 -32.04 5.95 2.28
C GLU A 70 -31.47 4.86 3.19
N GLU A 71 -30.57 4.05 2.66
CA GLU A 71 -29.94 2.93 3.36
C GLU A 71 -29.03 3.38 4.50
N THR A 72 -29.07 2.63 5.61
CA THR A 72 -28.13 2.83 6.72
C THR A 72 -26.71 2.46 6.32
N PRO A 73 -25.65 2.97 7.00
CA PRO A 73 -24.26 2.56 6.75
C PRO A 73 -24.07 1.05 6.77
N GLU A 74 -24.75 0.33 7.66
CA GLU A 74 -24.69 -1.14 7.75
C GLU A 74 -25.31 -1.80 6.50
N ALA A 75 -26.45 -1.29 6.03
CA ALA A 75 -27.10 -1.80 4.84
C ALA A 75 -26.26 -1.55 3.57
N ILE A 76 -25.61 -0.38 3.46
CA ILE A 76 -24.66 -0.08 2.38
C ILE A 76 -23.47 -1.05 2.42
N ARG A 77 -22.88 -1.31 3.61
CA ARG A 77 -21.80 -2.29 3.79
C ARG A 77 -22.23 -3.68 3.33
N ASP A 78 -23.39 -4.13 3.76
CA ASP A 78 -23.90 -5.48 3.47
C ASP A 78 -24.25 -5.63 1.99
N TYR A 79 -24.79 -4.59 1.37
CA TYR A 79 -25.00 -4.52 -0.08
C TYR A 79 -23.66 -4.63 -0.84
N LEU A 80 -22.66 -3.85 -0.46
CA LEU A 80 -21.33 -3.92 -1.05
C LEU A 80 -20.75 -5.33 -0.95
N ASN A 81 -20.75 -5.92 0.24
CA ASN A 81 -20.19 -7.27 0.46
C ASN A 81 -20.97 -8.38 -0.25
N ARG A 82 -22.25 -8.16 -0.57
CA ARG A 82 -23.06 -9.10 -1.34
C ARG A 82 -22.70 -9.12 -2.82
N TYR A 83 -22.29 -7.99 -3.39
CA TYR A 83 -22.08 -7.86 -4.84
C TYR A 83 -20.63 -7.67 -5.26
N LEU A 84 -19.74 -7.38 -4.32
CA LEU A 84 -18.31 -7.36 -4.59
C LEU A 84 -17.75 -8.79 -4.73
N PRO A 85 -16.66 -9.00 -5.48
CA PRO A 85 -16.00 -10.29 -5.52
C PRO A 85 -15.38 -10.66 -4.16
N ASP A 86 -15.22 -11.95 -3.86
CA ASP A 86 -14.66 -12.48 -2.59
C ASP A 86 -13.29 -11.88 -2.20
N SER A 87 -12.57 -11.35 -3.18
CA SER A 87 -11.28 -10.70 -2.98
C SER A 87 -11.36 -9.24 -2.51
N ILE A 88 -12.56 -8.67 -2.37
CA ILE A 88 -12.78 -7.31 -1.84
C ILE A 88 -13.87 -7.37 -0.77
N ALA A 89 -13.58 -6.85 0.42
CA ALA A 89 -14.56 -6.75 1.50
C ALA A 89 -14.57 -5.32 2.08
N VAL A 90 -15.76 -4.77 2.25
CA VAL A 90 -15.97 -3.53 2.99
C VAL A 90 -16.21 -3.90 4.45
N ARG A 91 -15.24 -3.55 5.30
CA ARG A 91 -15.26 -3.89 6.73
C ARG A 91 -16.18 -2.96 7.54
N GLU A 92 -16.23 -1.71 7.12
CA GLU A 92 -16.96 -0.66 7.82
C GLU A 92 -17.40 0.41 6.83
N VAL A 93 -18.60 0.93 7.03
CA VAL A 93 -19.13 2.17 6.42
C VAL A 93 -19.57 3.07 7.56
N LYS A 94 -19.17 4.33 7.52
CA LYS A 94 -19.58 5.35 8.50
C LYS A 94 -19.95 6.63 7.78
N GLU A 95 -20.92 7.34 8.30
CA GLU A 95 -21.14 8.72 7.90
C GLU A 95 -19.92 9.57 8.21
N ALA A 96 -19.60 10.47 7.32
CA ALA A 96 -18.49 11.37 7.46
C ALA A 96 -18.91 12.81 7.23
N SER A 97 -18.12 13.76 7.76
CA SER A 97 -18.33 15.18 7.48
C SER A 97 -18.39 15.41 5.96
N PRO A 98 -19.25 16.33 5.46
CA PRO A 98 -19.27 16.71 4.05
C PRO A 98 -17.91 17.14 3.51
N ARG A 99 -17.01 17.65 4.37
CA ARG A 99 -15.65 18.09 4.03
C ARG A 99 -14.60 16.96 4.13
N PHE A 100 -15.00 15.78 4.60
CA PHE A 100 -14.04 14.66 4.72
C PHE A 100 -13.60 14.19 3.34
N HIS A 101 -12.29 14.10 3.16
CA HIS A 101 -11.67 13.61 1.94
C HIS A 101 -10.60 12.58 2.30
N ALA A 102 -10.80 11.32 1.91
CA ALA A 102 -9.96 10.19 2.33
C ALA A 102 -8.47 10.41 2.07
N ARG A 103 -8.09 11.12 1.00
CA ARG A 103 -6.69 11.37 0.67
C ARG A 103 -6.09 12.57 1.39
N TYR A 104 -6.83 13.69 1.47
CA TYR A 104 -6.26 14.95 1.96
C TYR A 104 -6.29 15.08 3.49
N ASN A 105 -7.20 14.36 4.14
CA ASN A 105 -7.26 14.32 5.60
C ASN A 105 -6.42 13.19 6.21
N ALA A 106 -5.78 12.33 5.39
CA ALA A 106 -4.91 11.29 5.91
C ALA A 106 -3.65 11.88 6.52
N LEU A 107 -3.37 11.53 7.78
CA LEU A 107 -2.21 11.95 8.56
C LEU A 107 -1.02 11.00 8.38
N GLY A 108 -1.30 9.70 8.21
CA GLY A 108 -0.26 8.69 8.05
C GLY A 108 -0.78 7.40 7.40
N LYS A 109 0.17 6.55 6.97
CA LYS A 109 -0.11 5.24 6.39
C LYS A 109 0.89 4.23 6.89
N THR A 110 0.40 3.06 7.26
CA THR A 110 1.23 1.92 7.63
C THR A 110 1.20 0.87 6.55
N TYR A 111 2.37 0.50 6.06
CA TYR A 111 2.56 -0.63 5.14
C TYR A 111 3.34 -1.74 5.80
N ARG A 112 3.03 -2.97 5.46
CA ARG A 112 3.80 -4.16 5.82
C ARG A 112 4.24 -4.88 4.56
N TYR A 113 5.51 -5.30 4.53
CA TYR A 113 6.05 -6.15 3.49
C TYR A 113 6.60 -7.42 4.13
N ILE A 114 6.27 -8.59 3.56
CA ILE A 114 6.69 -9.88 4.11
C ILE A 114 7.50 -10.62 3.06
N CYS A 115 8.73 -10.99 3.42
CA CYS A 115 9.55 -11.95 2.71
C CYS A 115 9.51 -13.30 3.41
N PHE A 116 9.67 -14.37 2.65
CA PHE A 116 9.77 -15.74 3.15
C PHE A 116 11.05 -16.40 2.62
N ASP A 117 11.88 -16.90 3.53
CA ASP A 117 13.19 -17.52 3.25
C ASP A 117 13.27 -18.98 3.77
N GLY A 118 12.12 -19.62 4.00
CA GLY A 118 12.07 -21.00 4.48
C GLY A 118 12.33 -22.03 3.37
N PRO A 119 12.72 -23.24 3.75
CA PRO A 119 13.09 -24.30 2.81
C PRO A 119 11.89 -24.92 2.06
N VAL A 120 10.69 -24.75 2.60
CA VAL A 120 9.45 -25.30 2.03
C VAL A 120 8.51 -24.15 1.66
N LYS A 121 8.07 -24.11 0.40
CA LYS A 121 7.16 -23.07 -0.11
C LYS A 121 5.87 -22.97 0.73
N PRO A 122 5.47 -21.76 1.16
CA PRO A 122 4.27 -21.52 1.96
C PRO A 122 3.02 -21.54 1.06
N VAL A 123 2.52 -22.71 0.71
CA VAL A 123 1.45 -22.90 -0.29
C VAL A 123 0.22 -22.02 -0.01
N PHE A 124 -0.20 -21.89 1.24
CA PHE A 124 -1.38 -21.12 1.62
C PHE A 124 -1.10 -19.61 1.65
N ASP A 125 0.13 -19.19 1.99
CA ASP A 125 0.51 -17.78 2.11
C ASP A 125 1.23 -17.24 0.86
N ARG A 126 1.44 -18.07 -0.17
CA ARG A 126 2.26 -17.73 -1.36
C ARG A 126 1.85 -16.45 -2.09
N LYS A 127 0.61 -16.00 -1.91
CA LYS A 127 0.08 -14.77 -2.50
C LYS A 127 0.36 -13.52 -1.65
N TYR A 128 0.86 -13.71 -0.43
CA TYR A 128 1.00 -12.64 0.57
C TYR A 128 2.43 -12.50 1.09
N VAL A 129 3.37 -13.21 0.45
CA VAL A 129 4.79 -13.15 0.78
C VAL A 129 5.63 -13.18 -0.48
N THR A 130 6.76 -12.50 -0.48
CA THR A 130 7.79 -12.63 -1.53
C THR A 130 8.77 -13.72 -1.14
N LEU A 131 8.99 -14.70 -2.01
CA LEU A 131 9.93 -15.78 -1.77
C LEU A 131 11.35 -15.30 -2.02
N LEU A 132 12.24 -15.61 -1.08
CA LEU A 132 13.67 -15.41 -1.21
C LEU A 132 14.37 -16.78 -1.35
N ASP A 133 15.40 -16.84 -2.18
CA ASP A 133 16.29 -18.01 -2.36
C ASP A 133 17.53 -17.95 -1.47
N TYR A 134 17.59 -16.97 -0.57
CA TYR A 134 18.66 -16.74 0.39
C TYR A 134 18.10 -16.26 1.72
N ARG A 135 18.90 -16.37 2.78
CA ARG A 135 18.57 -15.88 4.12
C ARG A 135 19.21 -14.52 4.36
N PRO A 136 18.45 -13.41 4.36
CA PRO A 136 19.01 -12.08 4.53
C PRO A 136 19.48 -11.85 5.97
N ASP A 137 20.56 -11.07 6.12
CA ASP A 137 21.04 -10.55 7.39
C ASP A 137 20.16 -9.38 7.84
N VAL A 138 19.33 -9.64 8.86
CA VAL A 138 18.36 -8.66 9.37
C VAL A 138 19.04 -7.50 10.11
N GLU A 139 20.16 -7.74 10.77
CA GLU A 139 20.90 -6.70 11.51
C GLU A 139 21.46 -5.64 10.54
N ARG A 140 22.05 -6.09 9.44
CA ARG A 140 22.53 -5.19 8.36
C ARG A 140 21.37 -4.41 7.75
N ILE A 141 20.22 -5.04 7.54
CA ILE A 141 19.01 -4.37 7.04
C ILE A 141 18.55 -3.29 8.02
N GLN A 142 18.50 -3.59 9.32
CA GLN A 142 18.08 -2.64 10.36
C GLN A 142 19.01 -1.42 10.42
N GLN A 143 20.32 -1.63 10.32
CA GLN A 143 21.31 -0.55 10.25
C GLN A 143 21.06 0.37 9.04
N ALA A 144 20.83 -0.21 7.86
CA ALA A 144 20.53 0.55 6.65
C ALA A 144 19.19 1.30 6.75
N ALA A 145 18.16 0.64 7.30
CA ALA A 145 16.82 1.20 7.44
C ALA A 145 16.79 2.45 8.35
N ALA A 146 17.65 2.50 9.35
CA ALA A 146 17.74 3.64 10.27
C ALA A 146 18.03 4.97 9.53
N SER A 147 18.83 4.93 8.47
CA SER A 147 19.16 6.13 7.66
C SER A 147 18.03 6.61 6.75
N LEU A 148 16.97 5.85 6.60
CA LEU A 148 15.80 6.17 5.77
C LEU A 148 14.64 6.75 6.59
N THR A 149 14.77 6.84 7.91
CA THR A 149 13.78 7.48 8.79
C THR A 149 14.00 8.98 8.84
N GLY A 150 12.92 9.75 8.96
CA GLY A 150 12.95 11.21 8.93
C GLY A 150 12.37 11.77 7.65
N GLU A 151 12.49 13.09 7.50
CA GLU A 151 12.11 13.81 6.29
C GLU A 151 13.26 13.83 5.30
N HIS A 152 13.07 13.21 4.15
CA HIS A 152 14.06 13.12 3.09
C HIS A 152 13.46 13.29 1.71
N ASP A 153 14.30 13.63 0.74
CA ASP A 153 13.97 13.56 -0.68
C ASP A 153 14.15 12.12 -1.20
N PHE A 154 13.04 11.40 -1.34
CA PHE A 154 13.02 10.00 -1.78
C PHE A 154 12.99 9.84 -3.32
N ALA A 155 13.58 10.77 -4.08
CA ALA A 155 13.60 10.67 -5.54
C ALA A 155 14.23 9.36 -6.05
N SER A 156 15.30 8.86 -5.40
CA SER A 156 15.92 7.55 -5.70
C SER A 156 14.97 6.37 -5.50
N PHE A 157 13.95 6.52 -4.68
CA PHE A 157 12.96 5.50 -4.36
C PHE A 157 11.60 5.76 -5.02
N CYS A 158 11.55 6.56 -6.08
CA CYS A 158 10.34 6.89 -6.82
C CYS A 158 10.27 6.10 -8.13
N GLY A 159 9.16 5.40 -8.34
CA GLY A 159 8.89 4.65 -9.57
C GLY A 159 8.49 5.52 -10.77
N THR A 160 8.20 6.82 -10.54
CA THR A 160 7.84 7.77 -11.59
C THR A 160 9.05 8.60 -11.99
N PRO A 161 9.63 8.41 -13.18
CA PRO A 161 10.73 9.24 -13.65
C PRO A 161 10.28 10.70 -13.78
N ARG A 162 11.15 11.63 -13.36
CA ARG A 162 10.93 13.08 -13.50
C ARG A 162 9.58 13.55 -12.92
N MET A 163 9.25 13.10 -11.72
CA MET A 163 8.02 13.51 -11.05
C MET A 163 7.96 15.04 -10.90
N LYS A 164 6.87 15.66 -11.38
CA LYS A 164 6.68 17.13 -11.31
C LYS A 164 6.37 17.64 -9.90
N LYS A 165 5.87 16.77 -9.00
CA LYS A 165 5.55 17.10 -7.61
C LYS A 165 6.73 16.76 -6.71
N SER A 166 6.79 17.39 -5.52
CA SER A 166 7.83 17.11 -4.53
C SER A 166 7.95 15.62 -4.23
N THR A 167 9.19 15.14 -4.17
CA THR A 167 9.60 13.79 -3.76
C THR A 167 9.98 13.71 -2.29
N VAL A 168 9.91 14.83 -1.56
CA VAL A 168 10.13 14.89 -0.12
C VAL A 168 8.99 14.19 0.62
N ARG A 169 9.32 13.26 1.53
CA ARG A 169 8.37 12.54 2.39
C ARG A 169 8.94 12.42 3.80
N LEU A 170 8.03 12.37 4.77
CA LEU A 170 8.37 11.99 6.14
C LEU A 170 8.05 10.49 6.33
N VAL A 171 9.08 9.71 6.64
CA VAL A 171 8.97 8.32 7.06
C VAL A 171 9.24 8.28 8.56
N ASP A 172 8.18 8.10 9.36
CA ASP A 172 8.29 8.18 10.82
C ASP A 172 9.02 6.98 11.42
N SER A 173 8.80 5.80 10.83
CA SER A 173 9.46 4.58 11.29
C SER A 173 9.59 3.52 10.20
N ILE A 174 10.69 2.77 10.29
CA ILE A 174 10.90 1.53 9.57
C ILE A 174 11.34 0.49 10.59
N THR A 175 10.54 -0.57 10.76
CA THR A 175 10.92 -1.70 11.60
C THR A 175 11.13 -2.94 10.75
N VAL A 176 12.15 -3.72 11.08
CA VAL A 176 12.46 -4.98 10.40
C VAL A 176 12.65 -6.06 11.45
N GLU A 177 11.88 -7.11 11.36
CA GLU A 177 11.92 -8.21 12.31
C GLU A 177 11.94 -9.57 11.61
N ARG A 178 12.63 -10.54 12.23
CA ARG A 178 12.58 -11.94 11.81
C ARG A 178 11.61 -12.71 12.68
N ARG A 179 10.69 -13.42 12.03
CA ARG A 179 9.79 -14.37 12.69
C ARG A 179 9.86 -15.73 11.98
N LYS A 180 10.63 -16.66 12.51
CA LYS A 180 10.93 -17.96 11.88
C LYS A 180 11.51 -17.76 10.47
N ASP A 181 10.81 -18.24 9.46
CA ASP A 181 11.19 -18.16 8.05
C ASP A 181 10.65 -16.90 7.35
N ARG A 182 10.32 -15.84 8.11
CA ARG A 182 9.82 -14.58 7.56
C ARG A 182 10.65 -13.41 8.03
N VAL A 183 10.92 -12.50 7.10
CA VAL A 183 11.40 -11.16 7.38
C VAL A 183 10.26 -10.20 7.12
N ILE A 184 9.89 -9.42 8.14
CA ILE A 184 8.74 -8.54 8.12
C ILE A 184 9.24 -7.10 8.24
N PHE A 185 8.96 -6.31 7.21
CA PHE A 185 9.20 -4.88 7.20
C PHE A 185 7.90 -4.16 7.50
N THR A 186 7.93 -3.17 8.38
CA THR A 186 6.79 -2.26 8.61
C THR A 186 7.25 -0.83 8.44
N PHE A 187 6.56 -0.09 7.58
CA PHE A 187 6.83 1.31 7.27
C PHE A 187 5.65 2.16 7.74
N HIS A 188 5.92 3.25 8.44
CA HIS A 188 4.94 4.29 8.73
C HIS A 188 5.45 5.65 8.24
N GLY A 189 4.56 6.48 7.68
CA GLY A 189 4.89 7.81 7.20
C GLY A 189 3.67 8.55 6.69
N THR A 190 3.81 9.86 6.48
CA THR A 190 2.71 10.74 6.05
C THR A 190 2.22 10.44 4.64
N GLY A 191 3.10 9.86 3.79
CA GLY A 191 2.78 9.46 2.43
C GLY A 191 3.95 8.81 1.73
N PHE A 192 3.67 8.06 0.68
CA PHE A 192 4.66 7.32 -0.10
C PHE A 192 4.53 7.65 -1.59
N LEU A 193 5.67 7.67 -2.29
CA LEU A 193 5.74 7.81 -3.74
C LEU A 193 5.34 6.51 -4.43
N GLN A 194 5.14 6.57 -5.76
CA GLN A 194 4.86 5.37 -6.55
C GLN A 194 5.99 4.34 -6.37
N ASN A 195 5.62 3.10 -6.07
CA ASN A 195 6.53 1.99 -5.80
C ASN A 195 7.52 2.19 -4.62
N MET A 196 7.46 3.31 -3.89
CA MET A 196 8.48 3.69 -2.90
C MET A 196 8.76 2.57 -1.90
N VAL A 197 7.76 2.04 -1.22
CA VAL A 197 7.97 0.97 -0.21
C VAL A 197 8.62 -0.26 -0.84
N ARG A 198 8.21 -0.66 -2.04
CA ARG A 198 8.79 -1.81 -2.74
C ARG A 198 10.24 -1.57 -3.16
N ILE A 199 10.59 -0.35 -3.57
CA ILE A 199 11.97 0.02 -3.92
C ILE A 199 12.83 0.07 -2.66
N LEU A 200 12.31 0.61 -1.55
CA LEU A 200 12.98 0.59 -0.24
C LEU A 200 13.28 -0.84 0.19
N VAL A 201 12.29 -1.73 0.12
CA VAL A 201 12.49 -3.16 0.46
C VAL A 201 13.52 -3.80 -0.45
N GLY A 202 13.43 -3.62 -1.77
CA GLY A 202 14.41 -4.19 -2.70
C GLY A 202 15.84 -3.70 -2.43
N THR A 203 15.99 -2.41 -2.10
CA THR A 203 17.29 -1.82 -1.72
C THR A 203 17.82 -2.42 -0.41
N LEU A 204 16.98 -2.54 0.61
CA LEU A 204 17.34 -3.11 1.91
C LEU A 204 17.66 -4.62 1.80
N LEU A 205 17.02 -5.32 0.88
CA LEU A 205 17.33 -6.74 0.62
C LEU A 205 18.72 -6.92 -0.03
N GLU A 206 19.20 -6.00 -0.88
CA GLU A 206 20.57 -6.03 -1.41
C GLU A 206 21.62 -5.85 -0.30
N VAL A 207 21.32 -5.03 0.71
CA VAL A 207 22.15 -4.91 1.91
C VAL A 207 22.10 -6.20 2.74
N GLY A 208 20.93 -6.76 2.98
CA GLY A 208 20.76 -8.01 3.72
C GLY A 208 21.39 -9.22 3.03
N ARG A 209 21.51 -9.19 1.70
CA ARG A 209 22.20 -10.20 0.90
C ARG A 209 23.74 -10.07 0.95
N GLY A 210 24.22 -8.93 1.44
CA GLY A 210 25.65 -8.63 1.53
C GLY A 210 26.26 -8.02 0.26
N TYR A 211 25.45 -7.64 -0.72
CA TYR A 211 25.95 -6.98 -1.94
C TYR A 211 26.32 -5.52 -1.69
N TRP A 212 25.66 -4.86 -0.74
CA TRP A 212 25.93 -3.47 -0.36
C TRP A 212 26.17 -3.34 1.13
N GLU A 213 27.05 -2.39 1.49
CA GLU A 213 27.22 -2.00 2.89
C GLU A 213 26.02 -1.17 3.36
N PRO A 214 25.61 -1.27 4.64
CA PRO A 214 24.49 -0.49 5.18
C PRO A 214 24.60 1.02 4.94
N ALA A 215 25.81 1.58 5.02
CA ALA A 215 26.07 3.00 4.81
C ALA A 215 25.77 3.47 3.38
N TYR A 216 25.89 2.58 2.38
CA TYR A 216 25.61 2.93 0.97
C TYR A 216 24.18 3.40 0.71
N VAL A 217 23.23 3.03 1.57
CA VAL A 217 21.84 3.50 1.44
C VAL A 217 21.72 5.02 1.62
N GLN A 218 22.60 5.65 2.41
CA GLN A 218 22.67 7.11 2.53
C GLN A 218 23.14 7.76 1.21
N ASP A 219 24.12 7.15 0.54
CA ASP A 219 24.61 7.65 -0.76
C ASP A 219 23.52 7.56 -1.82
N ILE A 220 22.75 6.45 -1.83
CA ILE A 220 21.60 6.28 -2.72
C ILE A 220 20.54 7.38 -2.46
N LEU A 221 20.23 7.68 -1.19
CA LEU A 221 19.27 8.71 -0.81
C LEU A 221 19.75 10.10 -1.27
N ALA A 222 21.02 10.42 -1.03
CA ALA A 222 21.62 11.69 -1.39
C ALA A 222 21.73 11.91 -2.91
N ALA A 223 21.93 10.85 -3.67
CA ALA A 223 22.11 10.92 -5.14
C ALA A 223 20.84 11.30 -5.90
N ARG A 224 19.65 11.07 -5.35
CA ARG A 224 18.36 11.32 -6.01
C ARG A 224 18.23 10.66 -7.39
N ASP A 225 18.89 9.54 -7.58
CA ASP A 225 18.87 8.77 -8.82
C ASP A 225 18.29 7.37 -8.59
N ARG A 226 17.15 7.07 -9.23
CA ARG A 226 16.48 5.77 -9.17
C ARG A 226 17.40 4.61 -9.61
N LYS A 227 18.35 4.86 -10.49
CA LYS A 227 19.24 3.83 -11.04
C LYS A 227 20.20 3.26 -10.00
N LEU A 228 20.49 4.01 -8.94
CA LEU A 228 21.36 3.59 -7.84
C LEU A 228 20.64 2.76 -6.79
N ALA A 229 19.29 2.92 -6.68
CA ALA A 229 18.50 2.13 -5.76
C ALA A 229 18.30 0.69 -6.27
N GLY A 230 18.00 -0.21 -5.35
CA GLY A 230 17.75 -1.61 -5.63
C GLY A 230 16.52 -1.88 -6.51
N PRO A 231 16.28 -3.12 -6.88
CA PRO A 231 15.13 -3.51 -7.68
C PRO A 231 13.82 -3.18 -6.97
N THR A 232 12.75 -3.00 -7.75
CA THR A 232 11.41 -2.90 -7.16
C THR A 232 10.99 -4.29 -6.72
N ALA A 233 10.83 -4.49 -5.40
CA ALA A 233 10.41 -5.76 -4.84
C ALA A 233 9.03 -6.17 -5.37
N PRO A 234 8.72 -7.47 -5.50
CA PRO A 234 7.43 -7.98 -6.00
C PRO A 234 6.24 -7.45 -5.21
N PRO A 235 5.05 -7.29 -5.83
CA PRO A 235 3.91 -6.66 -5.16
C PRO A 235 3.23 -7.54 -4.11
N GLU A 236 3.30 -8.87 -4.24
CA GLU A 236 2.58 -9.83 -3.40
C GLU A 236 3.00 -9.80 -1.93
N GLY A 237 4.23 -9.34 -1.63
CA GLY A 237 4.67 -9.16 -0.25
C GLY A 237 4.07 -7.92 0.42
N LEU A 238 3.54 -6.95 -0.35
CA LEU A 238 3.13 -5.65 0.16
C LEU A 238 1.64 -5.58 0.51
N CYS A 239 1.35 -5.07 1.70
CA CYS A 239 -0.01 -4.83 2.18
C CYS A 239 -0.11 -3.46 2.88
N LEU A 240 -1.09 -2.64 2.49
CA LEU A 240 -1.51 -1.47 3.25
C LEU A 240 -2.27 -1.94 4.50
N MET A 241 -1.73 -1.66 5.67
CA MET A 241 -2.28 -2.13 6.95
C MET A 241 -3.28 -1.16 7.56
N LYS A 242 -3.02 0.16 7.44
CA LYS A 242 -3.80 1.20 8.09
C LYS A 242 -3.61 2.56 7.41
N VAL A 243 -4.63 3.40 7.50
CA VAL A 243 -4.58 4.83 7.21
C VAL A 243 -5.03 5.58 8.46
N ASP A 244 -4.26 6.55 8.92
CA ASP A 244 -4.52 7.37 10.10
C ASP A 244 -5.18 8.71 9.69
N TYR A 245 -6.11 9.20 10.55
CA TYR A 245 -6.89 10.44 10.38
C TYR A 245 -6.96 11.23 11.66
#